data_2121201ab8a9be3eca2c80998bfd7370
#
_entry.id   2121201ab8a9be3eca2c80998bfd7370
#
_cell.length_a   1.000
_cell.length_b   1.000
_cell.length_c   1.000
_cell.angle_alpha   90.00
_cell.angle_beta   90.00
_cell.angle_gamma   90.00
#
_symmetry.space_group_name_H-M   'P 1'
#
loop_
_entity.id
_entity.type
_entity.pdbx_description
1 polymer ?
#
loop_
_entity_poly.entity_id
_entity_poly.type
_entity_poly.pdbx_seq_one_letter_code
_entity_poly.pdbx_strand_id
1 'polypeptide(L)'
;MGKLKHLSILLLMNIVFVSCIVPSFISYNDVQRESKEENFVVRIYTQEQLDSDEYEIIGQISVEGCSCEIDKMLKEIKNKVRQEGGDAIIDLSLGDGVGGRISTDTYLISGKVIVFVKNKVVQ
;
A
#
# COMPACT_ATOMS: atom_id res chain seq x y z
N MET A 1 -11.73 37.03 -25.24
CA MET A 1 -10.69 36.55 -24.31
C MET A 1 -11.24 35.90 -23.05
N GLY A 2 -12.49 36.19 -22.67
CA GLY A 2 -13.13 35.55 -21.51
C GLY A 2 -13.36 34.04 -21.63
N LYS A 3 -13.49 33.54 -22.85
CA LYS A 3 -13.74 32.10 -23.08
C LYS A 3 -12.55 31.20 -22.76
N LEU A 4 -11.33 31.70 -22.90
CA LEU A 4 -10.12 30.95 -22.60
C LEU A 4 -9.91 30.76 -21.07
N LYS A 5 -10.32 31.76 -20.29
CA LYS A 5 -10.23 31.66 -18.83
C LYS A 5 -11.21 30.66 -18.28
N HIS A 6 -12.41 30.58 -18.83
CA HIS A 6 -13.41 29.59 -18.38
C HIS A 6 -13.02 28.18 -18.80
N LEU A 7 -12.39 28.00 -19.96
CA LEU A 7 -11.92 26.71 -20.41
C LEU A 7 -10.80 26.18 -19.48
N SER A 8 -9.91 27.08 -19.05
CA SER A 8 -8.81 26.73 -18.15
C SER A 8 -9.31 26.33 -16.76
N ILE A 9 -10.34 27.00 -16.26
CA ILE A 9 -10.96 26.68 -14.98
C ILE A 9 -11.69 25.33 -15.05
N LEU A 10 -12.38 25.07 -16.17
CA LEU A 10 -13.05 23.78 -16.37
C LEU A 10 -12.06 22.62 -16.46
N LEU A 11 -10.91 22.85 -17.09
CA LEU A 11 -9.86 21.84 -17.18
C LEU A 11 -9.26 21.54 -15.81
N LEU A 12 -9.05 22.56 -14.99
CA LEU A 12 -8.55 22.42 -13.63
C LEU A 12 -9.54 21.70 -12.73
N MET A 13 -10.84 21.94 -12.90
CA MET A 13 -11.87 21.26 -12.13
C MET A 13 -11.95 19.76 -12.44
N ASN A 14 -11.63 19.36 -13.66
CA ASN A 14 -11.65 17.95 -14.03
C ASN A 14 -10.53 17.15 -13.34
N ILE A 15 -9.44 17.81 -12.99
CA ILE A 15 -8.32 17.13 -12.31
C ILE A 15 -8.67 16.82 -10.85
N VAL A 16 -9.55 17.61 -10.24
CA VAL A 16 -9.91 17.44 -8.82
C VAL A 16 -10.81 16.22 -8.58
N PHE A 17 -11.45 15.70 -9.62
CA PHE A 17 -12.39 14.58 -9.48
C PHE A 17 -11.75 13.21 -9.71
N VAL A 18 -10.44 13.14 -9.95
CA VAL A 18 -9.77 11.84 -10.08
C VAL A 18 -9.56 11.30 -8.67
N SER A 19 -10.42 10.37 -8.27
CA SER A 19 -10.24 9.70 -6.98
C SER A 19 -9.05 8.76 -7.09
N CYS A 20 -8.06 8.96 -6.22
CA CYS A 20 -6.90 8.11 -6.13
C CYS A 20 -7.02 7.24 -4.90
N ILE A 21 -6.71 5.94 -5.07
CA ILE A 21 -6.57 5.04 -3.94
C ILE A 21 -5.17 5.25 -3.39
N VAL A 22 -5.10 5.75 -2.16
CA VAL A 22 -3.81 6.07 -1.53
C VAL A 22 -3.63 5.20 -0.30
N PRO A 23 -2.66 4.28 -0.32
CA PRO A 23 -2.36 3.48 0.87
C PRO A 23 -1.68 4.32 1.95
N SER A 24 -1.93 3.93 3.19
CA SER A 24 -1.26 4.50 4.36
C SER A 24 -0.20 3.53 4.85
N PHE A 25 1.00 4.04 5.12
CA PHE A 25 2.07 3.25 5.69
C PHE A 25 2.50 3.85 7.03
N ILE A 26 2.53 3.02 8.06
CA ILE A 26 2.98 3.41 9.39
C ILE A 26 4.27 2.65 9.67
N SER A 27 5.36 3.38 9.78
CA SER A 27 6.66 2.79 10.10
C SER A 27 6.74 2.46 11.57
N TYR A 28 7.30 1.29 11.90
CA TYR A 28 7.52 0.90 13.29
C TYR A 28 8.82 1.45 13.86
N ASN A 29 9.69 1.92 12.98
CA ASN A 29 10.92 2.60 13.40
C ASN A 29 11.19 3.74 12.42
N ASP A 30 12.11 4.62 12.79
CA ASP A 30 12.39 5.80 11.97
C ASP A 30 13.45 5.56 10.90
N VAL A 31 13.70 4.31 10.57
CA VAL A 31 14.68 3.96 9.56
C VAL A 31 14.09 4.19 8.18
N GLN A 32 14.69 5.07 7.42
CA GLN A 32 14.32 5.26 6.01
C GLN A 32 15.05 4.23 5.18
N ARG A 33 14.32 3.57 4.29
CA ARG A 33 14.86 2.56 3.41
C ARG A 33 14.75 3.04 1.97
N GLU A 34 15.72 2.64 1.17
CA GLU A 34 15.70 2.93 -0.25
C GLU A 34 14.53 2.24 -0.93
N SER A 35 13.86 2.98 -1.82
CA SER A 35 12.77 2.41 -2.61
C SER A 35 13.28 1.28 -3.50
N LYS A 36 12.45 0.25 -3.66
CA LYS A 36 12.74 -0.81 -4.62
C LYS A 36 12.43 -0.33 -6.03
N GLU A 37 12.98 -1.03 -7.01
CA GLU A 37 12.69 -0.76 -8.40
C GLU A 37 11.22 -1.04 -8.72
N GLU A 38 10.70 -0.40 -9.76
CA GLU A 38 9.29 -0.56 -10.14
C GLU A 38 8.93 -1.99 -10.53
N ASN A 39 9.88 -2.73 -11.07
CA ASN A 39 9.65 -4.12 -11.46
C ASN A 39 9.89 -5.12 -10.34
N PHE A 40 10.26 -4.65 -9.15
CA PHE A 40 10.43 -5.55 -8.00
C PHE A 40 9.10 -6.16 -7.62
N VAL A 41 9.05 -7.48 -7.51
CA VAL A 41 7.83 -8.21 -7.20
C VAL A 41 7.65 -8.31 -5.69
N VAL A 42 6.63 -7.63 -5.18
CA VAL A 42 6.25 -7.71 -3.77
C VAL A 42 5.33 -8.91 -3.62
N ARG A 43 5.74 -9.88 -2.83
CA ARG A 43 4.95 -11.09 -2.61
C ARG A 43 4.18 -10.99 -1.29
N ILE A 44 3.10 -11.74 -1.21
CA ILE A 44 2.27 -11.83 -0.03
C ILE A 44 2.42 -13.23 0.54
N TYR A 45 2.78 -13.30 1.83
CA TYR A 45 2.99 -14.56 2.51
C TYR A 45 2.08 -14.65 3.73
N THR A 46 1.76 -15.87 4.13
CA THR A 46 1.21 -16.12 5.45
C THR A 46 2.35 -16.27 6.44
N GLN A 47 2.07 -16.08 7.73
CA GLN A 47 3.10 -16.25 8.76
C GLN A 47 3.69 -17.64 8.75
N GLU A 48 2.89 -18.63 8.40
CA GLU A 48 3.32 -20.02 8.39
C GLU A 48 4.33 -20.34 7.28
N GLN A 49 4.35 -19.51 6.23
CA GLN A 49 5.26 -19.72 5.11
C GLN A 49 6.67 -19.23 5.37
N LEU A 50 6.86 -18.45 6.42
CA LEU A 50 8.16 -17.84 6.73
C LEU A 50 8.54 -18.09 8.17
N ASP A 51 9.82 -18.32 8.39
CA ASP A 51 10.36 -18.38 9.76
C ASP A 51 10.56 -16.96 10.29
N SER A 52 10.23 -16.75 11.56
CA SER A 52 10.25 -15.43 12.17
C SER A 52 11.63 -14.79 12.23
N ASP A 53 12.69 -15.60 12.17
CA ASP A 53 14.06 -15.10 12.17
C ASP A 53 14.57 -14.73 10.76
N GLU A 54 13.78 -15.01 9.72
CA GLU A 54 14.15 -14.68 8.35
C GLU A 54 13.76 -13.28 7.94
N TYR A 55 12.91 -12.63 8.69
CA TYR A 55 12.40 -11.31 8.31
C TYR A 55 12.25 -10.40 9.52
N GLU A 56 12.16 -9.13 9.22
CA GLU A 56 11.87 -8.08 10.18
C GLU A 56 10.64 -7.31 9.73
N ILE A 57 9.71 -7.06 10.65
CA ILE A 57 8.54 -6.24 10.36
C ILE A 57 8.92 -4.78 10.47
N ILE A 58 8.77 -4.03 9.38
CA ILE A 58 9.17 -2.64 9.36
C ILE A 58 8.00 -1.67 9.46
N GLY A 59 6.79 -2.16 9.31
CA GLY A 59 5.62 -1.27 9.42
C GLY A 59 4.34 -1.98 9.06
N GLN A 60 3.28 -1.20 9.06
CA GLN A 60 1.94 -1.65 8.70
C GLN A 60 1.43 -0.83 7.53
N ILE A 61 0.77 -1.49 6.60
CA ILE A 61 0.20 -0.85 5.43
C ILE A 61 -1.30 -1.12 5.39
N SER A 62 -2.06 -0.12 4.96
CA SER A 62 -3.50 -0.27 4.80
C SER A 62 -4.00 0.61 3.67
N VAL A 63 -5.11 0.20 3.08
CA VAL A 63 -5.79 0.96 2.05
C VAL A 63 -7.27 0.72 2.14
N GLU A 64 -8.05 1.77 1.95
CA GLU A 64 -9.51 1.67 1.88
C GLU A 64 -9.95 1.91 0.44
N GLY A 65 -11.01 1.21 0.05
CA GLY A 65 -11.57 1.39 -1.27
C GLY A 65 -12.81 0.57 -1.48
N CYS A 66 -13.38 0.68 -2.68
CA CYS A 66 -14.57 -0.06 -3.06
C CYS A 66 -14.24 -1.54 -3.25
N SER A 67 -15.18 -2.41 -2.87
CA SER A 67 -15.04 -3.84 -3.13
C SER A 67 -14.86 -4.16 -4.62
N CYS A 68 -15.30 -3.27 -5.49
CA CYS A 68 -15.15 -3.43 -6.93
C CYS A 68 -13.72 -3.13 -7.43
N GLU A 69 -12.86 -2.60 -6.56
CA GLU A 69 -11.50 -2.16 -6.94
C GLU A 69 -10.41 -2.90 -6.16
N ILE A 70 -10.69 -4.11 -5.70
CA ILE A 70 -9.72 -4.87 -4.88
C ILE A 70 -8.40 -5.06 -5.61
N ASP A 71 -8.43 -5.38 -6.89
CA ASP A 71 -7.20 -5.56 -7.67
C ASP A 71 -6.36 -4.29 -7.72
N LYS A 72 -7.02 -3.15 -7.88
CA LYS A 72 -6.36 -1.86 -7.88
C LYS A 72 -5.79 -1.52 -6.50
N MET A 73 -6.55 -1.83 -5.45
CA MET A 73 -6.10 -1.64 -4.07
C MET A 73 -4.84 -2.45 -3.78
N LEU A 74 -4.81 -3.71 -4.18
CA LEU A 74 -3.64 -4.58 -4.01
C LEU A 74 -2.44 -4.06 -4.78
N LYS A 75 -2.67 -3.57 -5.99
CA LYS A 75 -1.60 -2.98 -6.80
C LYS A 75 -1.00 -1.76 -6.11
N GLU A 76 -1.85 -0.89 -5.57
CA GLU A 76 -1.38 0.31 -4.89
C GLU A 76 -0.64 -0.02 -3.59
N ILE A 77 -1.09 -1.04 -2.86
CA ILE A 77 -0.38 -1.53 -1.68
C ILE A 77 1.03 -1.99 -2.06
N LYS A 78 1.14 -2.79 -3.10
CA LYS A 78 2.45 -3.29 -3.55
C LYS A 78 3.36 -2.16 -4.00
N ASN A 79 2.81 -1.15 -4.68
CA ASN A 79 3.56 0.02 -5.07
C ASN A 79 4.09 0.78 -3.85
N LYS A 80 3.24 0.95 -2.84
CA LYS A 80 3.64 1.64 -1.61
C LYS A 80 4.73 0.86 -0.86
N VAL A 81 4.61 -0.45 -0.80
CA VAL A 81 5.63 -1.31 -0.18
C VAL A 81 6.98 -1.13 -0.88
N ARG A 82 6.98 -1.11 -2.21
CA ARG A 82 8.21 -0.85 -2.96
C ARG A 82 8.80 0.53 -2.64
N GLN A 83 7.97 1.54 -2.58
CA GLN A 83 8.40 2.90 -2.27
C GLN A 83 9.03 2.99 -0.89
N GLU A 84 8.52 2.24 0.07
CA GLU A 84 9.02 2.25 1.43
C GLU A 84 10.18 1.26 1.66
N GLY A 85 10.63 0.60 0.61
CA GLY A 85 11.77 -0.31 0.68
C GLY A 85 11.46 -1.67 1.26
N GLY A 86 10.18 -2.06 1.31
CA GLY A 86 9.79 -3.37 1.80
C GLY A 86 10.01 -4.47 0.79
N ASP A 87 10.18 -5.68 1.27
CA ASP A 87 10.40 -6.85 0.43
C ASP A 87 9.11 -7.63 0.18
N ALA A 88 8.23 -7.68 1.16
CA ALA A 88 7.02 -8.51 1.09
C ALA A 88 5.98 -8.04 2.10
N ILE A 89 4.82 -8.66 2.03
CA ILE A 89 3.71 -8.40 2.95
C ILE A 89 3.33 -9.71 3.62
N ILE A 90 3.10 -9.65 4.92
CA ILE A 90 2.54 -10.78 5.66
C ILE A 90 1.25 -10.34 6.35
N ASP A 91 0.45 -11.32 6.74
CA ASP A 91 -0.81 -11.11 7.47
C ASP A 91 -1.76 -10.17 6.76
N LEU A 92 -1.86 -10.32 5.45
CA LEU A 92 -2.81 -9.53 4.70
C LEU A 92 -4.23 -9.91 5.10
N SER A 93 -5.02 -8.93 5.47
CA SER A 93 -6.41 -9.12 5.83
C SER A 93 -7.30 -8.22 5.00
N LEU A 94 -8.49 -8.72 4.72
CA LEU A 94 -9.52 -7.99 4.01
C LEU A 94 -10.71 -7.89 4.94
N GLY A 95 -11.12 -6.69 5.24
CA GLY A 95 -12.20 -6.46 6.19
C GLY A 95 -13.13 -5.34 5.79
N ASP A 96 -14.19 -5.16 6.60
CA ASP A 96 -15.23 -4.17 6.35
C ASP A 96 -14.85 -2.78 6.85
N GLY A 97 -13.58 -2.53 7.10
CA GLY A 97 -13.13 -1.25 7.63
C GLY A 97 -13.20 -1.21 9.14
N VAL A 98 -12.64 -0.17 9.70
CA VAL A 98 -12.52 -0.03 11.15
C VAL A 98 -13.85 0.39 11.75
N GLY A 99 -14.28 -0.35 12.75
CA GLY A 99 -15.48 0.00 13.51
C GLY A 99 -16.79 -0.42 12.87
N GLY A 100 -16.77 -1.11 11.75
CA GLY A 100 -17.96 -1.65 11.10
C GLY A 100 -18.99 -0.61 10.69
N ARG A 101 -18.55 0.61 10.54
CA ARG A 101 -19.46 1.72 10.24
C ARG A 101 -19.38 2.23 8.83
N ILE A 102 -18.47 1.69 8.07
CA ILE A 102 -18.29 2.09 6.68
C ILE A 102 -19.34 1.35 5.86
N SER A 103 -19.79 1.97 4.79
CA SER A 103 -20.82 1.35 3.94
C SER A 103 -20.39 -0.04 3.50
N THR A 104 -21.36 -0.90 3.21
CA THR A 104 -21.11 -2.28 2.81
C THR A 104 -20.24 -2.41 1.57
N ASP A 105 -20.05 -1.32 0.85
CA ASP A 105 -19.25 -1.30 -0.38
C ASP A 105 -17.79 -0.94 -0.15
N THR A 106 -17.41 -0.62 1.09
CA THR A 106 -16.06 -0.20 1.40
C THR A 106 -15.30 -1.32 2.11
N TYR A 107 -14.13 -1.64 1.60
CA TYR A 107 -13.24 -2.62 2.22
C TYR A 107 -11.96 -1.96 2.69
N LEU A 108 -11.40 -2.53 3.75
CA LEU A 108 -10.08 -2.19 4.24
C LEU A 108 -9.16 -3.37 3.99
N ILE A 109 -8.07 -3.15 3.28
CA ILE A 109 -7.01 -4.13 3.14
C ILE A 109 -5.84 -3.65 3.99
N SER A 110 -5.36 -4.53 4.86
CA SER A 110 -4.22 -4.19 5.73
C SER A 110 -3.27 -5.37 5.82
N GLY A 111 -2.02 -5.08 6.12
CA GLY A 111 -1.00 -6.09 6.26
C GLY A 111 0.24 -5.51 6.91
N LYS A 112 1.20 -6.38 7.16
CA LYS A 112 2.49 -5.99 7.72
C LYS A 112 3.54 -6.04 6.64
N VAL A 113 4.37 -5.01 6.59
CA VAL A 113 5.46 -4.92 5.62
C VAL A 113 6.71 -5.46 6.27
N ILE A 114 7.39 -6.35 5.56
CA ILE A 114 8.60 -7.00 6.06
C ILE A 114 9.77 -6.77 5.11
N VAL A 115 10.96 -6.87 5.68
CA VAL A 115 12.19 -7.00 4.90
C VAL A 115 12.87 -8.30 5.33
N PHE A 116 13.46 -9.01 4.38
CA PHE A 116 14.20 -10.22 4.70
C PHE A 116 15.55 -9.87 5.31
N VAL A 117 15.91 -10.60 6.36
CA VAL A 117 17.19 -10.43 7.00
C VAL A 117 18.23 -11.15 6.16
N LYS A 118 19.12 -10.35 5.61
CA LYS A 118 20.14 -10.95 4.84
C LYS A 118 21.17 -11.51 5.72
N ASN A 119 21.37 -12.59 5.74
CA ASN A 119 22.07 -13.26 6.28
C ASN A 119 22.99 -13.40 6.94
N LYS A 120 22.75 -13.52 7.38
CA LYS A 120 23.54 -13.89 8.21
C LYS A 120 24.49 -14.77 7.76
N VAL A 121 24.86 -14.88 6.99
CA VAL A 121 25.65 -15.69 6.61
C VAL A 121 26.77 -15.84 6.94
N VAL A 122 27.13 -15.97 7.06
CA VAL A 122 27.95 -16.06 7.30
C VAL A 122 28.90 -16.52 7.32
N GLN A 123 29.11 -16.62 7.32
CA GLN A 123 29.93 -16.89 7.43
C GLN A 123 30.59 -17.22 7.59
#